data_5b61debfce6a3def81c2dbeb0a009e93
#
_entry.id   5b61debfce6a3def81c2dbeb0a009e93
#
_cell.length_a   1.000
_cell.length_b   1.000
_cell.length_c   1.000
_cell.angle_alpha   90.00
_cell.angle_beta   90.00
_cell.angle_gamma   90.00
#
_symmetry.space_group_name_H-M   'P 1'
#
loop_
_entity.id
_entity.type
_entity.pdbx_description
1 polymer ?
#
loop_
_entity_poly.entity_id
_entity_poly.type
_entity_poly.pdbx_seq_one_letter_code
_entity_poly.pdbx_strand_id
1 'polypeptide(L)'
;MALLGACASTPAPVEVRSLPREAAPLPHGEVQPQGTFQPNAYLRSCGGIYVTNAPDMDGDFWVVNYKPIIVVGSIVLATAPANDVCLSSGFGIRSARKHDGIDLQSIPAGTIYSAAPGTILEARVSTGYGNMVLIDHGGGVYTRYAHLAYFADGIEAGAEIGFGQPLGMMGQSGNATAIHLHYEILTGNYNNPKGSKGLNPRDPFEFPAYDPDAGS
;
A
#
# COMPACT_ATOMS: atom_id res chain seq x y z
N MET A 1 21.11 -12.03 79.77
CA MET A 1 20.79 -12.87 78.55
C MET A 1 19.85 -12.02 77.67
N ALA A 2 20.39 -11.44 76.61
CA ALA A 2 19.61 -10.66 75.69
C ALA A 2 19.48 -11.49 74.36
N LEU A 3 18.26 -11.86 74.01
CA LEU A 3 17.91 -12.53 72.77
C LEU A 3 17.84 -11.52 71.66
N LEU A 4 18.78 -11.58 70.70
CA LEU A 4 18.74 -10.87 69.42
C LEU A 4 17.79 -11.62 68.51
N GLY A 5 16.61 -11.00 68.25
CA GLY A 5 15.68 -11.45 67.19
C GLY A 5 16.20 -11.05 65.82
N ALA A 6 16.51 -12.04 64.97
CA ALA A 6 16.84 -11.82 63.60
C ALA A 6 15.56 -11.51 62.79
N CYS A 7 15.44 -10.28 62.26
CA CYS A 7 14.43 -9.95 61.26
C CYS A 7 14.80 -10.63 59.91
N ALA A 8 14.04 -11.64 59.55
CA ALA A 8 14.12 -12.21 58.19
C ALA A 8 13.43 -11.23 57.20
N SER A 9 14.21 -10.61 56.34
CA SER A 9 13.68 -9.80 55.24
C SER A 9 13.11 -10.74 54.15
N THR A 10 11.81 -10.62 53.91
CA THR A 10 11.16 -11.27 52.76
C THR A 10 11.74 -10.72 51.44
N PRO A 11 12.16 -11.57 50.53
CA PRO A 11 12.64 -11.10 49.21
C PRO A 11 11.49 -10.41 48.45
N ALA A 12 11.83 -9.30 47.78
CA ALA A 12 10.89 -8.58 46.96
C ALA A 12 10.38 -9.46 45.78
N PRO A 13 9.11 -9.33 45.38
CA PRO A 13 8.60 -10.12 44.26
C PRO A 13 9.36 -9.78 42.98
N VAL A 14 9.85 -10.83 42.32
CA VAL A 14 10.49 -10.73 41.01
C VAL A 14 9.43 -10.34 39.98
N GLU A 15 9.54 -9.12 39.46
CA GLU A 15 8.69 -8.64 38.38
C GLU A 15 8.96 -9.48 37.13
N VAL A 16 8.07 -10.42 36.81
CA VAL A 16 8.14 -11.19 35.57
C VAL A 16 7.82 -10.24 34.43
N ARG A 17 8.88 -9.73 33.80
CA ARG A 17 8.75 -8.97 32.57
C ARG A 17 8.05 -9.87 31.53
N SER A 18 6.79 -9.55 31.21
CA SER A 18 6.09 -10.24 30.12
C SER A 18 6.91 -10.11 28.84
N LEU A 19 7.28 -11.26 28.28
CA LEU A 19 7.88 -11.31 26.94
C LEU A 19 6.97 -10.55 25.97
N PRO A 20 7.53 -9.83 24.99
CA PRO A 20 6.73 -9.20 23.95
C PRO A 20 5.78 -10.26 23.36
N ARG A 21 4.49 -9.95 23.36
CA ARG A 21 3.50 -10.82 22.75
C ARG A 21 3.90 -10.99 21.27
N GLU A 22 4.24 -12.20 20.87
CA GLU A 22 4.55 -12.53 19.48
C GLU A 22 3.45 -11.94 18.60
N ALA A 23 3.84 -11.16 17.59
CA ALA A 23 2.86 -10.55 16.68
C ALA A 23 2.03 -11.67 16.05
N ALA A 24 0.71 -11.50 15.99
CA ALA A 24 -0.15 -12.47 15.33
C ALA A 24 0.33 -12.64 13.86
N PRO A 25 0.35 -13.88 13.35
CA PRO A 25 0.76 -14.12 11.97
C PRO A 25 -0.11 -13.29 11.01
N LEU A 26 0.53 -12.78 9.93
CA LEU A 26 -0.16 -12.04 8.89
C LEU A 26 -1.18 -12.95 8.17
N PRO A 27 -2.32 -12.39 7.71
CA PRO A 27 -3.31 -13.17 6.97
C PRO A 27 -2.79 -13.44 5.55
N HIS A 28 -2.22 -14.61 5.33
CA HIS A 28 -1.84 -15.09 4.00
C HIS A 28 -2.95 -15.96 3.40
N GLY A 29 -3.04 -15.95 2.07
CA GLY A 29 -3.98 -16.79 1.32
C GLY A 29 -3.45 -17.09 -0.07
N GLU A 30 -3.93 -18.19 -0.64
CA GLU A 30 -3.61 -18.55 -2.01
C GLU A 30 -4.23 -17.53 -2.96
N VAL A 31 -3.38 -16.70 -3.59
CA VAL A 31 -3.79 -15.79 -4.64
C VAL A 31 -3.75 -16.57 -5.95
N GLN A 32 -4.94 -16.82 -6.51
CA GLN A 32 -5.05 -17.29 -7.90
C GLN A 32 -4.96 -16.04 -8.80
N PRO A 33 -3.80 -15.78 -9.45
CA PRO A 33 -3.68 -14.60 -10.31
C PRO A 33 -4.75 -14.66 -11.40
N GLN A 34 -5.49 -13.56 -11.59
CA GLN A 34 -6.39 -13.42 -12.74
C GLN A 34 -5.57 -13.17 -14.00
N GLY A 35 -4.74 -14.15 -14.38
CA GLY A 35 -3.79 -14.01 -15.47
C GLY A 35 -2.51 -13.24 -15.10
N THR A 36 -1.72 -12.90 -16.11
CA THR A 36 -0.54 -12.05 -15.99
C THR A 36 -0.98 -10.60 -15.76
N PHE A 37 -0.22 -9.83 -14.97
CA PHE A 37 -0.46 -8.41 -14.83
C PHE A 37 -0.35 -7.70 -16.19
N GLN A 38 -1.38 -6.95 -16.53
CA GLN A 38 -1.44 -6.11 -17.72
C GLN A 38 -1.93 -4.72 -17.30
N PRO A 39 -1.08 -3.69 -17.34
CA PRO A 39 -1.51 -2.33 -17.06
C PRO A 39 -2.69 -1.93 -17.95
N ASN A 40 -3.74 -1.38 -17.38
CA ASN A 40 -4.89 -0.89 -18.11
C ASN A 40 -4.45 0.15 -19.14
N ALA A 41 -4.85 0.03 -20.39
CA ALA A 41 -4.54 1.03 -21.41
C ALA A 41 -5.23 2.39 -21.15
N TYR A 42 -6.40 2.34 -20.49
CA TYR A 42 -7.22 3.49 -20.13
C TYR A 42 -7.76 3.29 -18.71
N LEU A 43 -8.07 4.38 -18.03
CA LEU A 43 -8.72 4.35 -16.72
C LEU A 43 -10.01 5.16 -16.77
N ARG A 44 -11.11 4.55 -16.33
CA ARG A 44 -12.42 5.18 -16.26
C ARG A 44 -12.87 5.30 -14.81
N SER A 45 -13.71 6.30 -14.51
CA SER A 45 -14.43 6.33 -13.24
C SER A 45 -15.35 5.12 -13.10
N CYS A 46 -15.47 4.59 -11.88
CA CYS A 46 -16.38 3.50 -11.60
C CYS A 46 -17.85 3.93 -11.80
N GLY A 47 -18.63 3.10 -12.48
CA GLY A 47 -20.04 3.40 -12.75
C GLY A 47 -20.85 3.59 -11.46
N GLY A 48 -21.71 4.63 -11.43
CA GLY A 48 -22.58 4.93 -10.29
C GLY A 48 -21.88 5.57 -9.08
N ILE A 49 -20.60 5.89 -9.18
CA ILE A 49 -19.84 6.59 -8.13
C ILE A 49 -19.57 8.03 -8.55
N TYR A 50 -19.92 8.97 -7.69
CA TYR A 50 -19.55 10.37 -7.87
C TYR A 50 -18.21 10.64 -7.17
N VAL A 51 -17.18 10.90 -7.98
CA VAL A 51 -15.80 11.10 -7.49
C VAL A 51 -15.56 12.61 -7.33
N THR A 52 -15.61 13.12 -6.08
CA THR A 52 -15.47 14.56 -5.76
C THR A 52 -14.05 15.11 -5.93
N ASN A 53 -13.05 14.24 -5.92
CA ASN A 53 -11.62 14.54 -6.15
C ASN A 53 -11.11 13.83 -7.41
N ALA A 54 -11.98 13.72 -8.43
CA ALA A 54 -11.62 13.13 -9.70
C ALA A 54 -10.50 13.95 -10.37
N PRO A 55 -9.57 13.29 -11.06
CA PRO A 55 -8.72 13.96 -12.04
C PRO A 55 -9.57 14.50 -13.21
N ASP A 56 -8.93 15.21 -14.13
CA ASP A 56 -9.61 15.66 -15.34
C ASP A 56 -10.16 14.45 -16.12
N MET A 57 -11.45 14.51 -16.44
CA MET A 57 -12.19 13.46 -17.14
C MET A 57 -12.85 14.02 -18.38
N ASP A 58 -12.95 13.20 -19.43
CA ASP A 58 -13.75 13.53 -20.61
C ASP A 58 -15.25 13.28 -20.39
N GLY A 59 -16.07 13.53 -21.43
CA GLY A 59 -17.52 13.36 -21.37
C GLY A 59 -18.01 11.93 -21.15
N ASP A 60 -17.14 10.93 -21.35
CA ASP A 60 -17.41 9.51 -21.13
C ASP A 60 -16.78 8.98 -19.84
N PHE A 61 -16.31 9.87 -18.98
CA PHE A 61 -15.68 9.60 -17.67
C PHE A 61 -14.35 8.86 -17.75
N TRP A 62 -13.60 8.99 -18.85
CA TRP A 62 -12.22 8.54 -18.94
C TRP A 62 -11.27 9.59 -18.36
N VAL A 63 -10.25 9.14 -17.62
CA VAL A 63 -9.20 10.02 -17.07
C VAL A 63 -8.31 10.51 -18.21
N VAL A 64 -8.38 11.80 -18.52
CA VAL A 64 -7.69 12.41 -19.69
C VAL A 64 -6.17 12.28 -19.59
N ASN A 65 -5.60 12.47 -18.40
CA ASN A 65 -4.17 12.43 -18.16
C ASN A 65 -3.66 11.05 -17.70
N TYR A 66 -4.46 10.00 -17.86
CA TYR A 66 -4.03 8.66 -17.50
C TYR A 66 -2.93 8.15 -18.42
N LYS A 67 -1.90 7.58 -17.83
CA LYS A 67 -0.78 6.94 -18.50
C LYS A 67 -0.58 5.59 -17.82
N PRO A 68 -0.63 4.45 -18.53
CA PRO A 68 -0.50 3.12 -17.96
C PRO A 68 0.79 2.92 -17.17
N ILE A 69 1.89 3.45 -17.71
CA ILE A 69 3.24 3.40 -17.14
C ILE A 69 3.78 4.83 -17.08
N ILE A 70 4.29 5.19 -15.93
CA ILE A 70 4.83 6.52 -15.60
C ILE A 70 6.26 6.44 -15.10
N VAL A 71 6.93 7.61 -15.10
CA VAL A 71 8.29 7.74 -14.56
C VAL A 71 8.27 8.66 -13.35
N VAL A 72 8.74 8.14 -12.21
CA VAL A 72 8.89 8.89 -10.96
C VAL A 72 10.38 8.94 -10.61
N GLY A 73 11.01 10.09 -10.80
CA GLY A 73 12.47 10.16 -10.73
C GLY A 73 13.12 9.30 -11.81
N SER A 74 13.81 8.24 -11.42
CA SER A 74 14.38 7.23 -12.34
C SER A 74 13.62 5.91 -12.35
N ILE A 75 12.50 5.82 -11.65
CA ILE A 75 11.76 4.58 -11.47
C ILE A 75 10.55 4.55 -12.41
N VAL A 76 10.40 3.43 -13.13
CA VAL A 76 9.25 3.16 -14.00
C VAL A 76 8.20 2.41 -13.21
N LEU A 77 6.98 2.95 -13.12
CA LEU A 77 5.87 2.43 -12.30
C LEU A 77 4.61 2.22 -13.13
N ALA A 78 3.84 1.19 -12.82
CA ALA A 78 2.45 1.10 -13.24
C ALA A 78 1.57 2.06 -12.42
N THR A 79 0.71 2.82 -13.11
CA THR A 79 -0.19 3.79 -12.47
C THR A 79 -1.36 3.12 -11.76
N ALA A 80 -1.83 1.99 -12.28
CA ALA A 80 -2.93 1.20 -11.71
C ALA A 80 -2.49 -0.27 -11.58
N PRO A 81 -1.97 -0.70 -10.40
CA PRO A 81 -1.35 -2.00 -10.23
C PRO A 81 -2.36 -3.14 -9.94
N ALA A 82 -3.42 -3.20 -10.74
CA ALA A 82 -4.40 -4.29 -10.77
C ALA A 82 -5.05 -4.32 -12.16
N ASN A 83 -5.49 -5.51 -12.60
CA ASN A 83 -6.13 -5.67 -13.90
C ASN A 83 -7.59 -5.21 -13.87
N ASP A 84 -8.09 -4.66 -14.98
CA ASP A 84 -9.50 -4.34 -15.23
C ASP A 84 -10.15 -3.48 -14.12
N VAL A 85 -9.42 -2.49 -13.61
CA VAL A 85 -9.89 -1.60 -12.56
C VAL A 85 -10.50 -0.32 -13.12
N CYS A 86 -11.40 0.25 -12.32
CA CYS A 86 -11.91 1.61 -12.46
C CYS A 86 -11.47 2.48 -11.27
N LEU A 87 -11.48 3.80 -11.44
CA LEU A 87 -11.18 4.78 -10.40
C LEU A 87 -12.43 5.06 -9.56
N SER A 88 -12.39 4.76 -8.27
CA SER A 88 -13.48 5.07 -7.33
C SER A 88 -13.22 6.31 -6.49
N SER A 89 -11.96 6.75 -6.38
CA SER A 89 -11.56 8.01 -5.75
C SER A 89 -10.20 8.47 -6.25
N GLY A 90 -10.04 9.76 -6.55
CA GLY A 90 -8.78 10.37 -6.95
C GLY A 90 -7.91 10.81 -5.77
N PHE A 91 -6.77 11.41 -6.08
CA PHE A 91 -5.85 12.00 -5.12
C PHE A 91 -6.34 13.38 -4.64
N GLY A 92 -5.94 13.79 -3.43
CA GLY A 92 -6.18 15.15 -2.94
C GLY A 92 -7.40 15.29 -2.03
N ILE A 93 -7.99 16.49 -1.97
CA ILE A 93 -9.04 16.79 -1.00
C ILE A 93 -10.38 16.21 -1.46
N ARG A 94 -10.99 15.38 -0.63
CA ARG A 94 -12.37 14.90 -0.77
C ARG A 94 -13.16 15.16 0.52
N SER A 95 -14.31 15.80 0.43
CA SER A 95 -15.18 16.07 1.59
C SER A 95 -14.42 16.61 2.82
N ALA A 96 -13.53 17.59 2.62
CA ALA A 96 -12.65 18.21 3.61
C ALA A 96 -11.58 17.27 4.24
N ARG A 97 -11.35 16.08 3.69
CA ARG A 97 -10.28 15.17 4.11
C ARG A 97 -9.28 14.98 2.98
N LYS A 98 -7.99 14.92 3.33
CA LYS A 98 -6.94 14.59 2.38
C LYS A 98 -6.96 13.10 2.08
N HIS A 99 -6.86 12.76 0.80
CA HIS A 99 -6.69 11.42 0.28
C HIS A 99 -5.29 11.32 -0.34
N ASP A 100 -4.44 10.52 0.25
CA ASP A 100 -3.01 10.46 -0.06
C ASP A 100 -2.67 9.49 -1.21
N GLY A 101 -3.67 8.91 -1.85
CA GLY A 101 -3.54 7.99 -2.97
C GLY A 101 -4.73 8.03 -3.90
N ILE A 102 -4.88 6.97 -4.67
CA ILE A 102 -6.07 6.72 -5.49
C ILE A 102 -6.72 5.41 -5.05
N ASP A 103 -8.05 5.35 -5.15
CA ASP A 103 -8.80 4.12 -4.87
C ASP A 103 -9.25 3.49 -6.19
N LEU A 104 -8.88 2.22 -6.38
CA LEU A 104 -9.14 1.43 -7.57
C LEU A 104 -10.05 0.24 -7.22
N GLN A 105 -11.05 -0.03 -8.05
CA GLN A 105 -11.97 -1.15 -7.87
C GLN A 105 -12.04 -2.05 -9.09
N SER A 106 -12.23 -3.34 -8.85
CA SER A 106 -12.66 -4.32 -9.85
C SER A 106 -13.80 -5.19 -9.31
N ILE A 107 -14.65 -5.69 -10.18
CA ILE A 107 -15.73 -6.62 -9.85
C ILE A 107 -15.64 -7.82 -10.80
N PRO A 108 -15.36 -9.04 -10.27
CA PRO A 108 -15.04 -9.35 -8.88
C PRO A 108 -13.73 -8.72 -8.39
N ALA A 109 -13.49 -8.76 -7.06
CA ALA A 109 -12.25 -8.30 -6.46
C ALA A 109 -11.05 -8.99 -7.11
N GLY A 110 -10.09 -8.19 -7.58
CA GLY A 110 -8.93 -8.66 -8.34
C GLY A 110 -7.67 -8.82 -7.51
N THR A 111 -6.67 -9.42 -8.14
CA THR A 111 -5.30 -9.49 -7.62
C THR A 111 -4.65 -8.11 -7.68
N ILE A 112 -3.92 -7.78 -6.62
CA ILE A 112 -3.06 -6.58 -6.54
C ILE A 112 -1.64 -7.02 -6.90
N TYR A 113 -0.98 -6.24 -7.75
CA TYR A 113 0.37 -6.53 -8.24
C TYR A 113 1.34 -5.43 -7.83
N SER A 114 2.64 -5.75 -7.81
CA SER A 114 3.68 -4.74 -7.63
C SER A 114 3.78 -3.85 -8.87
N ALA A 115 3.77 -2.53 -8.66
CA ALA A 115 3.86 -1.53 -9.73
C ALA A 115 5.25 -1.42 -10.35
N ALA A 116 6.31 -1.86 -9.64
CA ALA A 116 7.70 -1.90 -10.10
C ALA A 116 8.49 -2.93 -9.30
N PRO A 117 9.71 -3.31 -9.73
CA PRO A 117 10.62 -4.10 -8.89
C PRO A 117 11.03 -3.31 -7.64
N GLY A 118 11.34 -4.02 -6.55
CA GLY A 118 11.81 -3.38 -5.31
C GLY A 118 11.93 -4.35 -4.14
N THR A 119 12.13 -3.78 -2.95
CA THR A 119 12.21 -4.52 -1.68
C THR A 119 11.01 -4.16 -0.81
N ILE A 120 10.33 -5.14 -0.27
CA ILE A 120 9.21 -4.92 0.66
C ILE A 120 9.77 -4.41 2.00
N LEU A 121 9.43 -3.17 2.37
CA LEU A 121 9.81 -2.60 3.66
C LEU A 121 8.83 -2.95 4.77
N GLU A 122 7.53 -2.94 4.44
CA GLU A 122 6.48 -3.25 5.39
C GLU A 122 5.45 -4.19 4.74
N ALA A 123 5.14 -5.30 5.39
CA ALA A 123 3.97 -6.12 5.12
C ALA A 123 3.33 -6.38 6.49
N ARG A 124 2.21 -5.71 6.78
CA ARG A 124 1.63 -5.72 8.13
C ARG A 124 0.18 -5.26 8.17
N VAL A 125 -0.49 -5.54 9.27
CA VAL A 125 -1.77 -4.91 9.61
C VAL A 125 -1.51 -3.53 10.22
N SER A 126 -2.12 -2.50 9.67
CA SER A 126 -1.97 -1.11 10.08
C SER A 126 -3.32 -0.49 10.44
N THR A 127 -3.35 0.33 11.49
CA THR A 127 -4.54 1.12 11.82
C THR A 127 -4.86 2.07 10.67
N GLY A 128 -6.09 2.00 10.16
CA GLY A 128 -6.55 2.76 8.99
C GLY A 128 -6.32 2.04 7.67
N TYR A 129 -5.10 1.70 7.31
CA TYR A 129 -4.77 1.01 6.06
C TYR A 129 -5.15 -0.48 6.03
N GLY A 130 -5.43 -1.11 7.19
CA GLY A 130 -5.68 -2.55 7.26
C GLY A 130 -4.44 -3.35 6.86
N ASN A 131 -4.63 -4.42 6.10
CA ASN A 131 -3.53 -5.19 5.52
C ASN A 131 -2.84 -4.33 4.45
N MET A 132 -1.57 -3.99 4.66
CA MET A 132 -0.84 -3.09 3.77
C MET A 132 0.56 -3.60 3.46
N VAL A 133 1.02 -3.29 2.25
CA VAL A 133 2.40 -3.50 1.79
C VAL A 133 2.99 -2.14 1.44
N LEU A 134 4.24 -1.90 1.82
CA LEU A 134 5.06 -0.77 1.39
C LEU A 134 6.31 -1.33 0.71
N ILE A 135 6.59 -0.87 -0.50
CA ILE A 135 7.74 -1.29 -1.31
C ILE A 135 8.66 -0.10 -1.54
N ASP A 136 9.96 -0.32 -1.37
CA ASP A 136 11.03 0.61 -1.79
C ASP A 136 11.52 0.21 -3.18
N HIS A 137 11.42 1.13 -4.13
CA HIS A 137 11.89 0.94 -5.50
C HIS A 137 13.27 1.56 -5.75
N GLY A 138 13.90 2.10 -4.70
CA GLY A 138 15.12 2.88 -4.81
C GLY A 138 14.87 4.34 -5.21
N GLY A 139 15.95 5.15 -5.22
CA GLY A 139 15.86 6.56 -5.62
C GLY A 139 14.94 7.44 -4.76
N GLY A 140 14.51 6.97 -3.58
CA GLY A 140 13.55 7.65 -2.72
C GLY A 140 12.11 7.58 -3.23
N VAL A 141 11.79 6.55 -4.01
CA VAL A 141 10.45 6.25 -4.55
C VAL A 141 9.89 5.00 -3.91
N TYR A 142 8.67 5.10 -3.41
CA TYR A 142 7.98 4.00 -2.72
C TYR A 142 6.54 3.88 -3.22
N THR A 143 5.97 2.68 -3.10
CA THR A 143 4.54 2.46 -3.31
C THR A 143 3.90 1.79 -2.11
N ARG A 144 2.68 2.21 -1.77
CA ARG A 144 1.86 1.60 -0.73
C ARG A 144 0.59 1.04 -1.32
N TYR A 145 0.28 -0.17 -0.88
CA TYR A 145 -0.93 -0.92 -1.23
C TYR A 145 -1.68 -1.21 0.05
N ALA A 146 -2.94 -0.82 0.15
CA ALA A 146 -3.71 -0.97 1.37
C ALA A 146 -5.08 -1.59 1.14
N HIS A 147 -5.74 -1.94 2.24
CA HIS A 147 -7.05 -2.59 2.31
C HIS A 147 -7.09 -4.00 1.71
N LEU A 148 -5.93 -4.69 1.61
CA LEU A 148 -5.87 -6.05 1.11
C LEU A 148 -6.77 -6.98 1.95
N ALA A 149 -7.39 -7.96 1.31
CA ALA A 149 -8.07 -9.04 2.01
C ALA A 149 -7.07 -9.94 2.74
N TYR A 150 -5.99 -10.29 2.05
CA TYR A 150 -4.85 -11.07 2.55
C TYR A 150 -3.65 -10.86 1.63
N PHE A 151 -2.48 -11.23 2.12
CA PHE A 151 -1.22 -11.19 1.37
C PHE A 151 -1.03 -12.48 0.58
N ALA A 152 -0.38 -12.39 -0.58
CA ALA A 152 0.12 -13.57 -1.29
C ALA A 152 1.26 -14.22 -0.50
N ASP A 153 1.56 -15.48 -0.82
CA ASP A 153 2.67 -16.21 -0.20
C ASP A 153 3.99 -15.50 -0.50
N GLY A 154 4.88 -15.47 0.50
CA GLY A 154 6.18 -14.82 0.41
C GLY A 154 6.16 -13.29 0.50
N ILE A 155 5.01 -12.65 0.73
CA ILE A 155 4.90 -11.20 0.95
C ILE A 155 5.21 -10.88 2.41
N GLU A 156 6.47 -10.58 2.69
CA GLU A 156 6.99 -10.23 4.00
C GLU A 156 8.08 -9.16 3.91
N ALA A 157 8.34 -8.47 5.00
CA ALA A 157 9.39 -7.44 5.04
C ALA A 157 10.77 -8.04 4.75
N GLY A 158 11.52 -7.40 3.87
CA GLY A 158 12.82 -7.83 3.38
C GLY A 158 12.78 -8.67 2.11
N ALA A 159 11.61 -9.12 1.65
CA ALA A 159 11.50 -9.87 0.41
C ALA A 159 11.67 -8.96 -0.82
N GLU A 160 12.37 -9.45 -1.84
CA GLU A 160 12.47 -8.84 -3.16
C GLU A 160 11.23 -9.15 -3.97
N ILE A 161 10.74 -8.16 -4.73
CA ILE A 161 9.54 -8.27 -5.54
C ILE A 161 9.81 -7.77 -6.96
N GLY A 162 9.28 -8.46 -7.97
CA GLY A 162 9.35 -8.06 -9.37
C GLY A 162 8.15 -7.24 -9.82
N PHE A 163 8.28 -6.51 -10.94
CA PHE A 163 7.15 -5.87 -11.62
C PHE A 163 6.05 -6.88 -11.93
N GLY A 164 4.80 -6.54 -11.62
CA GLY A 164 3.65 -7.39 -11.89
C GLY A 164 3.58 -8.67 -11.06
N GLN A 165 4.40 -8.82 -10.05
CA GLN A 165 4.31 -9.94 -9.13
C GLN A 165 3.12 -9.74 -8.16
N PRO A 166 2.31 -10.79 -7.90
CA PRO A 166 1.17 -10.69 -6.98
C PRO A 166 1.58 -10.30 -5.56
N LEU A 167 0.87 -9.34 -4.97
CA LEU A 167 1.03 -8.90 -3.58
C LEU A 167 -0.07 -9.45 -2.68
N GLY A 168 -1.25 -9.72 -3.22
CA GLY A 168 -2.43 -10.17 -2.49
C GLY A 168 -3.72 -9.91 -3.24
N MET A 169 -4.83 -10.02 -2.52
CA MET A 169 -6.16 -9.78 -3.07
C MET A 169 -6.71 -8.43 -2.61
N MET A 170 -7.40 -7.74 -3.51
CA MET A 170 -8.19 -6.56 -3.19
C MET A 170 -9.23 -6.89 -2.11
N GLY A 171 -9.38 -6.02 -1.12
CA GLY A 171 -10.23 -6.30 0.03
C GLY A 171 -10.85 -5.06 0.66
N GLN A 172 -11.25 -5.21 1.92
CA GLN A 172 -11.93 -4.17 2.70
C GLN A 172 -11.39 -4.11 4.14
N SER A 173 -10.12 -4.44 4.36
CA SER A 173 -9.52 -4.39 5.69
C SER A 173 -9.24 -2.95 6.13
N GLY A 174 -9.16 -2.71 7.45
CA GLY A 174 -8.95 -1.38 8.00
C GLY A 174 -10.17 -0.45 7.88
N ASN A 175 -9.96 0.81 7.52
CA ASN A 175 -11.02 1.83 7.43
C ASN A 175 -11.64 1.91 6.02
N ALA A 176 -11.80 0.79 5.34
CA ALA A 176 -12.43 0.74 4.03
C ALA A 176 -13.96 0.57 4.14
N THR A 177 -14.73 1.29 3.34
CA THR A 177 -16.20 1.21 3.28
C THR A 177 -16.71 0.29 2.18
N ALA A 178 -15.84 -0.09 1.24
CA ALA A 178 -16.11 -1.00 0.14
C ALA A 178 -14.83 -1.77 -0.21
N ILE A 179 -14.95 -2.82 -1.01
CA ILE A 179 -13.79 -3.55 -1.55
C ILE A 179 -13.10 -2.65 -2.57
N HIS A 180 -11.82 -2.31 -2.33
CA HIS A 180 -10.96 -1.54 -3.23
C HIS A 180 -9.48 -1.72 -2.89
N LEU A 181 -8.61 -1.35 -3.80
CA LEU A 181 -7.21 -1.08 -3.55
C LEU A 181 -7.04 0.41 -3.29
N HIS A 182 -6.52 0.80 -2.12
CA HIS A 182 -5.93 2.12 -1.92
C HIS A 182 -4.46 2.06 -2.30
N TYR A 183 -4.06 2.85 -3.31
CA TYR A 183 -2.71 2.86 -3.89
C TYR A 183 -2.08 4.25 -3.75
N GLU A 184 -0.88 4.29 -3.18
CA GLU A 184 -0.10 5.54 -3.03
C GLU A 184 1.25 5.43 -3.73
N ILE A 185 1.64 6.50 -4.44
CA ILE A 185 3.02 6.77 -4.83
C ILE A 185 3.59 7.75 -3.81
N LEU A 186 4.73 7.40 -3.23
CA LEU A 186 5.35 8.15 -2.15
C LEU A 186 6.79 8.49 -2.52
N THR A 187 7.24 9.67 -2.12
CA THR A 187 8.63 10.11 -2.31
C THR A 187 9.26 10.57 -1.00
N GLY A 188 10.58 10.45 -0.89
CA GLY A 188 11.29 10.93 0.29
C GLY A 188 12.35 9.97 0.81
N ASN A 189 12.54 9.98 2.13
CA ASN A 189 13.50 9.11 2.81
C ASN A 189 12.80 8.35 3.93
N TYR A 190 12.69 7.04 3.78
CA TYR A 190 12.06 6.15 4.78
C TYR A 190 12.80 6.16 6.13
N ASN A 191 14.12 6.41 6.14
CA ASN A 191 14.92 6.47 7.36
C ASN A 191 14.69 7.75 8.19
N ASN A 192 13.67 8.56 7.85
CA ASN A 192 13.26 9.69 8.68
C ASN A 192 12.63 9.20 10.00
N PRO A 193 12.57 10.04 11.08
CA PRO A 193 12.05 9.61 12.37
C PRO A 193 10.58 9.15 12.39
N LYS A 194 9.81 9.44 11.32
CA LYS A 194 8.40 9.05 11.18
C LYS A 194 8.22 7.80 10.31
N GLY A 195 9.31 7.23 9.76
CA GLY A 195 9.26 6.09 8.85
C GLY A 195 8.34 6.37 7.65
N SER A 196 7.50 5.41 7.28
CA SER A 196 6.56 5.57 6.17
C SER A 196 5.55 6.72 6.29
N LYS A 197 5.28 7.19 7.52
CA LYS A 197 4.43 8.38 7.76
C LYS A 197 5.13 9.71 7.44
N GLY A 198 6.43 9.70 7.25
CA GLY A 198 7.23 10.87 6.86
C GLY A 198 7.50 10.96 5.37
N LEU A 199 6.99 10.03 4.57
CA LEU A 199 7.04 10.09 3.12
C LEU A 199 5.98 11.04 2.57
N ASN A 200 6.23 11.59 1.37
CA ASN A 200 5.38 12.56 0.71
C ASN A 200 4.50 11.87 -0.35
N PRO A 201 3.18 11.82 -0.16
CA PRO A 201 2.25 11.29 -1.15
C PRO A 201 2.23 12.19 -2.40
N ARG A 202 2.17 11.56 -3.56
CA ARG A 202 2.18 12.21 -4.87
C ARG A 202 0.98 11.76 -5.69
N ASP A 203 0.45 12.68 -6.48
CA ASP A 203 -0.63 12.35 -7.43
C ASP A 203 -0.08 11.49 -8.57
N PRO A 204 -0.60 10.26 -8.78
CA PRO A 204 -0.13 9.40 -9.86
C PRO A 204 -0.31 9.99 -11.26
N PHE A 205 -1.26 10.92 -11.44
CA PHE A 205 -1.59 11.49 -12.75
C PHE A 205 -0.71 12.69 -13.15
N GLU A 206 0.13 13.20 -12.24
CA GLU A 206 1.04 14.33 -12.52
C GLU A 206 2.35 13.89 -13.20
N PHE A 207 2.70 12.60 -13.16
CA PHE A 207 3.97 12.11 -13.68
C PHE A 207 3.97 11.94 -15.21
N PRO A 208 5.14 12.08 -15.87
CA PRO A 208 5.27 11.83 -17.30
C PRO A 208 5.06 10.35 -17.62
N ALA A 209 4.56 10.09 -18.84
CA ALA A 209 4.54 8.73 -19.38
C ALA A 209 5.97 8.18 -19.51
N TYR A 210 6.11 6.88 -19.33
CA TYR A 210 7.32 6.19 -19.73
C TYR A 210 7.40 6.16 -21.27
N ASP A 211 8.54 6.63 -21.78
CA ASP A 211 8.87 6.58 -23.22
C ASP A 211 10.12 5.70 -23.37
N PRO A 212 10.00 4.50 -23.95
CA PRO A 212 11.14 3.61 -24.15
C PRO A 212 12.20 4.18 -25.11
N ASP A 213 11.83 5.16 -25.95
CA ASP A 213 12.70 5.76 -26.97
C ASP A 213 13.37 7.06 -26.48
N ALA A 214 13.00 7.57 -25.33
CA ALA A 214 13.50 8.84 -24.74
C ALA A 214 14.95 8.78 -24.23
N GLY A 215 15.81 7.94 -24.79
CA GLY A 215 17.22 7.80 -24.37
C GLY A 215 18.13 7.18 -25.44
N SER A 216 17.62 7.02 -26.63
CA SER A 216 18.37 6.49 -27.78
C SER A 216 19.06 7.59 -28.60
#